data_314acbeac3b3a8b9f460d1759dfdbc00
#
_entry.id   314acbeac3b3a8b9f460d1759dfdbc00
#
_cell.length_a   1.000
_cell.length_b   1.000
_cell.length_c   1.000
_cell.angle_alpha   90.00
_cell.angle_beta   90.00
_cell.angle_gamma   90.00
#
_symmetry.space_group_name_H-M   'P 1'
#
loop_
_entity.id
_entity.type
_entity.pdbx_description
1 polymer ?
#
loop_
_entity_poly.entity_id
_entity_poly.type
_entity_poly.pdbx_seq_one_letter_code
_entity_poly.pdbx_strand_id
1 'polypeptide(L)'
;MIIVTAGHVDHGKTTLLQAITGVNADRLPEEKKRGMTIDLGYAYWPQPDGRVLGFIDVPGHEKFLSNMLAGVGGIDHALLVVACDDGVMAQTREHLQILQLTGNLQLTVALTKADRVDEARIGEVREEVLAALDNYGFADTVVFVTAANEGRGIAELRAHLQQLPARSHAAQHRFRLAIDRAFTVKGAGLVVTGTALSGEVNVGDTLWLTGVNTPMRVRSLHAQNQPTDHAYAGQRIALNIAGDAEKEQLNRGDWLLSDAPVGEAFSRVIVSLALHAPLSQWQPLHIHHAASHVTGRVSLLEGGLAELIFDTPLWLADNDRLVLRDISARATLAGARVVTLKAPRRGKRKPDYLHWLSTLAAAQDDSAALAIHLERGAVNLPDFGWARQLNPLGMRQLIEQHGFIQAGDNLLSAPVAARWQRKILDTLATYHEQHRDEPGPGRERLRRMALPMEDEALVLMLIERMRDDGLIHSHHGWLHLPDHKAGFSDEQQAVWQKVEPLFGDEPWWVRDLAKETGTEEQLMRLVLRQAAQQGIITAIVKDRYYRNDRIVAFANMIRELDQERGSTCAADFRDRLNVGRKLAIQILEYFDRIGFTRRRGNDHLLRDALLFPQKE
;
A
#
# COMPACT_ATOMS: atom_id res chain seq x y z
N MET A 1 -28.75 -1.80 3.90
CA MET A 1 -28.68 -3.12 3.24
C MET A 1 -29.14 -2.97 1.79
N ILE A 2 -28.43 -3.55 0.85
CA ILE A 2 -28.80 -3.60 -0.58
C ILE A 2 -29.03 -5.06 -0.99
N ILE A 3 -30.22 -5.32 -1.56
CA ILE A 3 -30.64 -6.62 -2.09
C ILE A 3 -30.77 -6.50 -3.61
N VAL A 4 -30.04 -7.33 -4.34
CA VAL A 4 -30.20 -7.41 -5.79
C VAL A 4 -31.26 -8.44 -6.13
N THR A 5 -32.16 -8.09 -7.05
CA THR A 5 -33.10 -9.06 -7.62
C THR A 5 -32.52 -9.66 -8.89
N ALA A 6 -32.58 -10.97 -9.01
CA ALA A 6 -32.08 -11.73 -10.13
C ALA A 6 -33.17 -12.67 -10.67
N GLY A 7 -33.09 -13.04 -11.92
CA GLY A 7 -34.02 -13.93 -12.56
C GLY A 7 -34.37 -13.51 -13.98
N HIS A 8 -35.12 -14.36 -14.70
CA HIS A 8 -35.51 -14.10 -16.09
C HIS A 8 -36.46 -12.92 -16.19
N VAL A 9 -36.45 -12.23 -17.32
CA VAL A 9 -37.49 -11.25 -17.71
C VAL A 9 -38.87 -11.95 -17.65
N ASP A 10 -39.89 -11.19 -17.24
CA ASP A 10 -41.26 -11.67 -17.11
C ASP A 10 -41.54 -12.72 -16.00
N HIS A 11 -40.54 -13.04 -15.14
CA HIS A 11 -40.76 -13.90 -13.99
C HIS A 11 -41.41 -13.19 -12.78
N GLY A 12 -41.83 -11.94 -12.95
CA GLY A 12 -42.59 -11.22 -11.94
C GLY A 12 -41.75 -10.53 -10.87
N LYS A 13 -40.49 -10.18 -11.17
CA LYS A 13 -39.61 -9.47 -10.24
C LYS A 13 -40.21 -8.15 -9.76
N THR A 14 -40.63 -7.28 -10.69
CA THR A 14 -41.22 -5.97 -10.38
C THR A 14 -42.53 -6.12 -9.60
N THR A 15 -43.38 -7.06 -9.98
CA THR A 15 -44.64 -7.35 -9.27
C THR A 15 -44.38 -7.84 -7.85
N LEU A 16 -43.40 -8.72 -7.67
CA LEU A 16 -43.01 -9.22 -6.36
C LEU A 16 -42.46 -8.10 -5.48
N LEU A 17 -41.58 -7.24 -6.01
CA LEU A 17 -41.06 -6.10 -5.26
C LEU A 17 -42.15 -5.11 -4.85
N GLN A 18 -43.11 -4.84 -5.72
CA GLN A 18 -44.23 -4.01 -5.39
C GLN A 18 -45.07 -4.62 -4.26
N ALA A 19 -45.30 -5.93 -4.28
CA ALA A 19 -46.00 -6.64 -3.22
C ALA A 19 -45.25 -6.60 -1.87
N ILE A 20 -43.92 -6.65 -1.91
CA ILE A 20 -43.07 -6.60 -0.72
C ILE A 20 -42.96 -5.18 -0.16
N THR A 21 -42.65 -4.21 -1.01
CA THR A 21 -42.30 -2.85 -0.60
C THR A 21 -43.45 -1.85 -0.63
N GLY A 22 -44.48 -2.14 -1.37
CA GLY A 22 -45.55 -1.18 -1.67
C GLY A 22 -45.18 -0.10 -2.68
N VAL A 23 -43.98 -0.15 -3.24
CA VAL A 23 -43.41 0.83 -4.18
C VAL A 23 -43.33 0.22 -5.57
N ASN A 24 -43.83 0.93 -6.58
CA ASN A 24 -43.68 0.53 -7.97
C ASN A 24 -42.36 1.10 -8.51
N ALA A 25 -41.39 0.23 -8.77
CA ALA A 25 -40.08 0.60 -9.33
C ALA A 25 -40.14 1.19 -10.74
N ASP A 26 -41.25 1.01 -11.45
CA ASP A 26 -41.46 1.55 -12.81
C ASP A 26 -41.94 3.02 -12.83
N ARG A 27 -42.30 3.61 -11.69
CA ARG A 27 -42.80 4.98 -11.60
C ARG A 27 -41.75 6.03 -11.39
N LEU A 28 -41.00 6.34 -12.40
CA LEU A 28 -39.85 7.26 -12.35
C LEU A 28 -39.99 8.68 -12.90
N PRO A 29 -41.12 9.16 -13.46
CA PRO A 29 -41.19 10.55 -13.92
C PRO A 29 -41.19 11.61 -12.80
N GLU A 30 -41.68 11.26 -11.59
CA GLU A 30 -41.80 12.23 -10.49
C GLU A 30 -40.47 12.46 -9.74
N GLU A 31 -39.63 11.47 -9.68
CA GLU A 31 -38.33 11.57 -9.03
C GLU A 31 -37.34 12.36 -9.85
N LYS A 32 -37.39 12.34 -11.18
CA LYS A 32 -36.59 13.21 -12.06
C LYS A 32 -36.81 14.70 -11.82
N LYS A 33 -37.95 15.07 -11.26
CA LYS A 33 -38.30 16.48 -10.95
C LYS A 33 -37.67 16.98 -9.66
N ARG A 34 -37.23 16.12 -8.75
CA ARG A 34 -36.66 16.49 -7.45
C ARG A 34 -35.13 16.61 -7.45
N GLY A 35 -34.46 16.33 -8.57
CA GLY A 35 -33.05 16.63 -8.77
C GLY A 35 -32.01 15.78 -8.03
N MET A 36 -32.42 14.82 -7.21
CA MET A 36 -31.54 13.86 -6.51
C MET A 36 -31.85 12.42 -6.91
N THR A 37 -32.31 12.20 -8.11
CA THR A 37 -32.79 10.89 -8.50
C THR A 37 -31.75 10.01 -9.11
N ILE A 38 -31.80 8.98 -8.70
CA ILE A 38 -31.20 7.68 -8.76
C ILE A 38 -31.71 6.89 -9.96
N ASP A 39 -30.85 6.04 -10.47
CA ASP A 39 -31.08 5.20 -11.62
C ASP A 39 -32.37 4.40 -11.59
N LEU A 40 -32.89 4.18 -12.78
CA LEU A 40 -33.92 3.19 -13.05
C LEU A 40 -33.57 1.85 -12.41
N GLY A 41 -34.47 1.31 -11.56
CA GLY A 41 -34.35 -0.02 -10.99
C GLY A 41 -33.98 -0.08 -9.51
N TYR A 42 -33.99 1.04 -8.81
CA TYR A 42 -33.88 1.03 -7.34
C TYR A 42 -35.25 1.20 -6.70
N ALA A 43 -35.55 0.32 -5.73
CA ALA A 43 -36.69 0.45 -4.84
C ALA A 43 -36.19 0.45 -3.39
N TYR A 44 -36.78 1.31 -2.55
CA TYR A 44 -36.43 1.43 -1.15
C TYR A 44 -37.60 1.09 -0.26
N TRP A 45 -37.34 0.29 0.77
CA TRP A 45 -38.35 -0.14 1.72
C TRP A 45 -37.94 0.26 3.15
N PRO A 46 -38.42 1.42 3.64
CA PRO A 46 -38.14 1.87 5.00
C PRO A 46 -38.77 0.93 6.04
N GLN A 47 -38.01 0.68 7.11
CA GLN A 47 -38.45 -0.13 8.24
C GLN A 47 -38.84 0.77 9.43
N PRO A 48 -39.72 0.29 10.34
CA PRO A 48 -40.13 1.04 11.53
C PRO A 48 -38.96 1.38 12.47
N ASP A 49 -37.89 0.59 12.47
CA ASP A 49 -36.69 0.79 13.27
C ASP A 49 -35.67 1.79 12.67
N GLY A 50 -36.04 2.44 11.57
CA GLY A 50 -35.20 3.42 10.86
C GLY A 50 -34.25 2.82 9.81
N ARG A 51 -34.16 1.51 9.71
CA ARG A 51 -33.40 0.86 8.62
C ARG A 51 -34.13 1.04 7.29
N VAL A 52 -33.38 1.03 6.20
CA VAL A 52 -33.94 1.02 4.84
C VAL A 52 -33.35 -0.15 4.08
N LEU A 53 -34.23 -1.01 3.55
CA LEU A 53 -33.83 -2.06 2.61
C LEU A 53 -33.88 -1.50 1.18
N GLY A 54 -32.77 -1.50 0.50
CA GLY A 54 -32.69 -1.08 -0.90
C GLY A 54 -32.69 -2.29 -1.82
N PHE A 55 -33.51 -2.25 -2.86
CA PHE A 55 -33.56 -3.28 -3.88
C PHE A 55 -33.05 -2.73 -5.21
N ILE A 56 -32.20 -3.50 -5.86
CA ILE A 56 -31.81 -3.25 -7.24
C ILE A 56 -32.64 -4.16 -8.12
N ASP A 57 -33.63 -3.60 -8.78
CA ASP A 57 -34.45 -4.29 -9.77
C ASP A 57 -34.12 -3.75 -11.15
N VAL A 58 -33.59 -4.60 -12.02
CA VAL A 58 -33.14 -4.18 -13.33
C VAL A 58 -33.84 -4.96 -14.44
N PRO A 59 -34.60 -4.28 -15.27
CA PRO A 59 -35.16 -4.90 -16.45
C PRO A 59 -34.06 -5.13 -17.50
N GLY A 60 -33.93 -6.37 -17.93
CA GLY A 60 -33.04 -6.76 -19.02
C GLY A 60 -31.60 -7.10 -18.58
N HIS A 61 -31.01 -8.01 -19.34
CA HIS A 61 -29.72 -8.65 -19.03
C HIS A 61 -28.55 -7.68 -18.97
N GLU A 62 -28.37 -6.82 -19.97
CA GLU A 62 -27.24 -5.89 -20.03
C GLU A 62 -27.29 -4.83 -18.94
N LYS A 63 -28.48 -4.33 -18.62
CA LYS A 63 -28.67 -3.38 -17.53
C LYS A 63 -28.48 -4.01 -16.15
N PHE A 64 -28.93 -5.25 -15.96
CA PHE A 64 -28.67 -6.03 -14.76
C PHE A 64 -27.17 -6.15 -14.52
N LEU A 65 -26.44 -6.56 -15.52
CA LEU A 65 -24.99 -6.70 -15.44
C LEU A 65 -24.32 -5.37 -15.08
N SER A 66 -24.64 -4.31 -15.80
CA SER A 66 -24.04 -2.99 -15.57
C SER A 66 -24.32 -2.44 -14.16
N ASN A 67 -25.54 -2.57 -13.66
CA ASN A 67 -25.91 -2.07 -12.34
C ASN A 67 -25.37 -2.95 -11.21
N MET A 68 -25.35 -4.26 -11.42
CA MET A 68 -24.78 -5.18 -10.46
C MET A 68 -23.27 -4.97 -10.34
N LEU A 69 -22.57 -4.76 -11.44
CA LEU A 69 -21.13 -4.50 -11.45
C LEU A 69 -20.79 -3.15 -10.83
N ALA A 70 -21.64 -2.13 -11.03
CA ALA A 70 -21.49 -0.85 -10.33
C ALA A 70 -21.69 -0.97 -8.82
N GLY A 71 -22.47 -1.95 -8.37
CA GLY A 71 -22.73 -2.25 -6.96
C GLY A 71 -21.90 -3.38 -6.36
N VAL A 72 -21.00 -4.01 -7.12
CA VAL A 72 -20.11 -5.06 -6.59
C VAL A 72 -19.27 -4.53 -5.44
N GLY A 73 -19.50 -5.02 -4.25
CA GLY A 73 -18.94 -4.51 -3.01
C GLY A 73 -19.96 -3.90 -2.04
N GLY A 74 -21.10 -3.43 -2.56
CA GLY A 74 -22.21 -2.88 -1.77
C GLY A 74 -23.45 -3.78 -1.68
N ILE A 75 -23.48 -4.92 -2.38
CA ILE A 75 -24.60 -5.85 -2.36
C ILE A 75 -24.45 -6.79 -1.17
N ASP A 76 -25.47 -6.79 -0.30
CA ASP A 76 -25.47 -7.61 0.91
C ASP A 76 -26.13 -8.97 0.69
N HIS A 77 -27.15 -9.01 -0.18
CA HIS A 77 -27.99 -10.18 -0.38
C HIS A 77 -28.56 -10.21 -1.79
N ALA A 78 -28.90 -11.39 -2.29
CA ALA A 78 -29.59 -11.56 -3.56
C ALA A 78 -30.97 -12.24 -3.37
N LEU A 79 -31.96 -11.76 -4.09
CA LEU A 79 -33.27 -12.37 -4.21
C LEU A 79 -33.44 -12.94 -5.62
N LEU A 80 -33.34 -14.25 -5.76
CA LEU A 80 -33.54 -14.94 -7.02
C LEU A 80 -35.04 -15.20 -7.22
N VAL A 81 -35.57 -14.75 -8.35
CA VAL A 81 -36.98 -14.89 -8.72
C VAL A 81 -37.12 -15.85 -9.89
N VAL A 82 -37.85 -16.91 -9.70
CA VAL A 82 -38.15 -17.93 -10.71
C VAL A 82 -39.67 -18.17 -10.78
N ALA A 83 -40.22 -18.07 -11.97
CA ALA A 83 -41.66 -18.34 -12.17
C ALA A 83 -41.95 -19.85 -12.20
N CYS A 84 -42.98 -20.27 -11.51
CA CYS A 84 -43.35 -21.69 -11.42
C CYS A 84 -43.84 -22.28 -12.76
N ASP A 85 -44.36 -21.47 -13.66
CA ASP A 85 -44.77 -21.91 -14.97
C ASP A 85 -43.56 -22.20 -15.91
N ASP A 86 -42.59 -21.31 -15.94
CA ASP A 86 -41.45 -21.40 -16.83
C ASP A 86 -40.29 -22.23 -16.25
N GLY A 87 -40.08 -22.20 -14.94
CA GLY A 87 -38.93 -22.82 -14.28
C GLY A 87 -37.63 -22.06 -14.51
N VAL A 88 -36.52 -22.74 -14.34
CA VAL A 88 -35.16 -22.16 -14.50
C VAL A 88 -34.88 -21.93 -15.98
N MET A 89 -34.64 -20.69 -16.34
CA MET A 89 -34.33 -20.26 -17.71
C MET A 89 -32.84 -19.97 -17.89
N ALA A 90 -32.38 -19.79 -19.12
CA ALA A 90 -30.98 -19.48 -19.44
C ALA A 90 -30.51 -18.20 -18.73
N GLN A 91 -31.36 -17.16 -18.70
CA GLN A 91 -31.04 -15.90 -18.02
C GLN A 91 -30.97 -16.07 -16.50
N THR A 92 -31.76 -16.96 -15.91
CA THR A 92 -31.63 -17.32 -14.49
C THR A 92 -30.26 -17.91 -14.18
N ARG A 93 -29.75 -18.82 -15.01
CA ARG A 93 -28.43 -19.43 -14.86
C ARG A 93 -27.31 -18.40 -15.01
N GLU A 94 -27.46 -17.53 -15.97
CA GLU A 94 -26.51 -16.45 -16.22
C GLU A 94 -26.43 -15.47 -15.05
N HIS A 95 -27.58 -15.08 -14.48
CA HIS A 95 -27.61 -14.26 -13.26
C HIS A 95 -26.97 -14.97 -12.07
N LEU A 96 -27.20 -16.27 -11.88
CA LEU A 96 -26.53 -17.06 -10.84
C LEU A 96 -25.02 -17.10 -11.03
N GLN A 97 -24.56 -17.24 -12.25
CA GLN A 97 -23.16 -17.19 -12.60
C GLN A 97 -22.52 -15.86 -12.21
N ILE A 98 -23.19 -14.74 -12.51
CA ILE A 98 -22.72 -13.41 -12.15
C ILE A 98 -22.72 -13.21 -10.63
N LEU A 99 -23.76 -13.68 -9.94
CA LEU A 99 -23.87 -13.60 -8.47
C LEU A 99 -22.75 -14.41 -7.78
N GLN A 100 -22.39 -15.56 -8.34
CA GLN A 100 -21.26 -16.35 -7.84
C GLN A 100 -19.94 -15.55 -7.83
N LEU A 101 -19.73 -14.67 -8.79
CA LEU A 101 -18.54 -13.82 -8.89
C LEU A 101 -18.46 -12.76 -7.80
N THR A 102 -19.55 -12.42 -7.14
CA THR A 102 -19.53 -11.43 -6.05
C THR A 102 -18.95 -11.98 -4.74
N GLY A 103 -18.63 -13.28 -4.70
CA GLY A 103 -18.13 -13.96 -3.49
C GLY A 103 -19.22 -14.18 -2.46
N ASN A 104 -18.93 -14.51 -1.24
CA ASN A 104 -19.79 -14.94 -0.13
C ASN A 104 -21.19 -14.26 0.00
N LEU A 105 -21.89 -14.09 -1.12
CA LEU A 105 -23.21 -13.52 -1.19
C LEU A 105 -24.23 -14.57 -0.73
N GLN A 106 -25.08 -14.21 0.21
CA GLN A 106 -26.22 -15.03 0.59
C GLN A 106 -27.39 -14.79 -0.36
N LEU A 107 -28.21 -15.81 -0.57
CA LEU A 107 -29.28 -15.80 -1.55
C LEU A 107 -30.55 -16.33 -0.93
N THR A 108 -31.68 -15.70 -1.30
CA THR A 108 -33.02 -16.16 -1.02
C THR A 108 -33.74 -16.39 -2.35
N VAL A 109 -34.56 -17.42 -2.46
CA VAL A 109 -35.35 -17.73 -3.66
C VAL A 109 -36.81 -17.42 -3.42
N ALA A 110 -37.44 -16.76 -4.38
CA ALA A 110 -38.86 -16.62 -4.49
C ALA A 110 -39.38 -17.31 -5.77
N LEU A 111 -40.14 -18.36 -5.59
CA LEU A 111 -40.90 -18.99 -6.68
C LEU A 111 -42.18 -18.20 -6.87
N THR A 112 -42.34 -17.59 -8.04
CA THR A 112 -43.50 -16.72 -8.34
C THR A 112 -44.54 -17.43 -9.18
N LYS A 113 -45.71 -16.81 -9.32
CA LYS A 113 -46.80 -17.30 -10.14
C LYS A 113 -47.29 -18.69 -9.74
N ALA A 114 -47.23 -18.99 -8.44
CA ALA A 114 -47.71 -20.28 -7.91
C ALA A 114 -49.21 -20.53 -8.14
N ASP A 115 -49.99 -19.46 -8.33
CA ASP A 115 -51.41 -19.48 -8.69
C ASP A 115 -51.69 -20.02 -10.10
N ARG A 116 -50.68 -20.09 -10.96
CA ARG A 116 -50.81 -20.53 -12.36
C ARG A 116 -50.59 -22.01 -12.58
N VAL A 117 -50.09 -22.72 -11.59
CA VAL A 117 -49.67 -24.12 -11.69
C VAL A 117 -50.17 -24.93 -10.50
N ASP A 118 -50.11 -26.26 -10.61
CA ASP A 118 -50.44 -27.16 -9.50
C ASP A 118 -49.24 -27.36 -8.55
N GLU A 119 -49.48 -27.97 -7.39
CA GLU A 119 -48.44 -28.21 -6.39
C GLU A 119 -47.32 -29.16 -6.89
N ALA A 120 -47.67 -30.09 -7.81
CA ALA A 120 -46.68 -30.98 -8.42
C ALA A 120 -45.66 -30.18 -9.25
N ARG A 121 -46.11 -29.21 -10.03
CA ARG A 121 -45.22 -28.33 -10.82
C ARG A 121 -44.37 -27.42 -9.92
N ILE A 122 -44.93 -26.92 -8.84
CA ILE A 122 -44.19 -26.15 -7.84
C ILE A 122 -43.02 -27.00 -7.28
N GLY A 123 -43.30 -28.27 -6.94
CA GLY A 123 -42.27 -29.21 -6.48
C GLY A 123 -41.18 -29.44 -7.50
N GLU A 124 -41.53 -29.63 -8.78
CA GLU A 124 -40.56 -29.80 -9.88
C GLU A 124 -39.63 -28.58 -10.03
N VAL A 125 -40.21 -27.39 -10.04
CA VAL A 125 -39.43 -26.14 -10.18
C VAL A 125 -38.55 -25.90 -8.96
N ARG A 126 -39.02 -26.23 -7.78
CA ARG A 126 -38.21 -26.16 -6.56
C ARG A 126 -36.97 -27.02 -6.66
N GLU A 127 -37.11 -28.28 -7.09
CA GLU A 127 -35.98 -29.20 -7.29
C GLU A 127 -35.01 -28.69 -8.37
N GLU A 128 -35.54 -28.18 -9.47
CA GLU A 128 -34.77 -27.59 -10.55
C GLU A 128 -33.92 -26.38 -10.08
N VAL A 129 -34.51 -25.52 -9.28
CA VAL A 129 -33.83 -24.35 -8.68
C VAL A 129 -32.76 -24.80 -7.71
N LEU A 130 -33.05 -25.74 -6.81
CA LEU A 130 -32.06 -26.25 -5.84
C LEU A 130 -30.88 -26.89 -6.54
N ALA A 131 -31.10 -27.65 -7.62
CA ALA A 131 -30.02 -28.22 -8.43
C ALA A 131 -29.17 -27.15 -9.11
N ALA A 132 -29.80 -26.10 -9.63
CA ALA A 132 -29.08 -24.97 -10.23
C ALA A 132 -28.23 -24.22 -9.18
N LEU A 133 -28.77 -23.99 -7.99
CA LEU A 133 -28.06 -23.34 -6.88
C LEU A 133 -26.84 -24.15 -6.43
N ASP A 134 -26.99 -25.45 -6.34
CA ASP A 134 -25.90 -26.34 -5.96
C ASP A 134 -24.74 -26.28 -6.97
N ASN A 135 -25.06 -26.27 -8.27
CA ASN A 135 -24.05 -26.12 -9.34
C ASN A 135 -23.25 -24.81 -9.27
N TYR A 136 -23.82 -23.75 -8.70
CA TYR A 136 -23.15 -22.46 -8.55
C TYR A 136 -22.65 -22.19 -7.12
N GLY A 137 -22.69 -23.19 -6.25
CA GLY A 137 -22.11 -23.11 -4.91
C GLY A 137 -22.95 -22.36 -3.87
N PHE A 138 -24.25 -22.20 -4.11
CA PHE A 138 -25.18 -21.62 -3.15
C PHE A 138 -25.87 -22.73 -2.33
N ALA A 139 -25.25 -23.11 -1.23
CA ALA A 139 -25.83 -24.06 -0.28
C ALA A 139 -26.78 -23.36 0.72
N ASP A 140 -27.65 -24.16 1.35
CA ASP A 140 -28.54 -23.71 2.46
C ASP A 140 -29.43 -22.52 2.13
N THR A 141 -29.93 -22.47 0.91
CA THR A 141 -30.79 -21.37 0.44
C THR A 141 -32.24 -21.60 0.84
N VAL A 142 -32.89 -20.57 1.42
CA VAL A 142 -34.30 -20.59 1.76
C VAL A 142 -35.14 -20.30 0.51
N VAL A 143 -36.18 -21.10 0.28
CA VAL A 143 -37.11 -20.99 -0.86
C VAL A 143 -38.50 -20.62 -0.36
N PHE A 144 -39.06 -19.56 -0.92
CA PHE A 144 -40.45 -19.13 -0.66
C PHE A 144 -41.30 -19.36 -1.90
N VAL A 145 -42.43 -19.97 -1.73
CA VAL A 145 -43.44 -20.10 -2.77
C VAL A 145 -44.40 -18.92 -2.68
N THR A 146 -44.49 -18.14 -3.75
CA THR A 146 -45.27 -16.89 -3.74
C THR A 146 -46.26 -16.80 -4.90
N ALA A 147 -47.39 -16.14 -4.63
CA ALA A 147 -48.37 -15.70 -5.61
C ALA A 147 -48.78 -14.27 -5.23
N ALA A 148 -48.17 -13.27 -5.85
CA ALA A 148 -48.35 -11.86 -5.48
C ALA A 148 -49.78 -11.39 -5.61
N ASN A 149 -50.52 -11.89 -6.62
CA ASN A 149 -51.93 -11.56 -6.84
C ASN A 149 -52.88 -12.06 -5.73
N GLU A 150 -52.51 -13.14 -5.08
CA GLU A 150 -53.28 -13.77 -4.00
C GLU A 150 -52.69 -13.48 -2.61
N GLY A 151 -51.54 -12.86 -2.54
CA GLY A 151 -50.82 -12.61 -1.31
C GLY A 151 -50.14 -13.85 -0.70
N ARG A 152 -50.12 -14.99 -1.39
CA ARG A 152 -49.50 -16.23 -0.92
C ARG A 152 -47.99 -16.04 -0.74
N GLY A 153 -47.47 -16.39 0.44
CA GLY A 153 -46.04 -16.40 0.76
C GLY A 153 -45.39 -15.02 0.89
N ILE A 154 -46.11 -13.93 0.62
CA ILE A 154 -45.57 -12.56 0.65
C ILE A 154 -45.23 -12.13 2.08
N ALA A 155 -46.10 -12.39 3.06
CA ALA A 155 -45.87 -12.02 4.45
C ALA A 155 -44.62 -12.73 5.03
N GLU A 156 -44.45 -14.01 4.72
CA GLU A 156 -43.31 -14.83 5.15
C GLU A 156 -42.01 -14.36 4.52
N LEU A 157 -42.04 -14.04 3.21
CA LEU A 157 -40.87 -13.50 2.52
C LEU A 157 -40.49 -12.12 3.06
N ARG A 158 -41.45 -11.24 3.30
CA ARG A 158 -41.24 -9.93 3.93
C ARG A 158 -40.57 -10.07 5.29
N ALA A 159 -41.08 -10.93 6.16
CA ALA A 159 -40.53 -11.18 7.49
C ALA A 159 -39.10 -11.70 7.41
N HIS A 160 -38.82 -12.61 6.49
CA HIS A 160 -37.46 -13.14 6.27
C HIS A 160 -36.50 -12.05 5.84
N LEU A 161 -36.85 -11.21 4.86
CA LEU A 161 -36.01 -10.13 4.38
C LEU A 161 -35.71 -9.07 5.46
N GLN A 162 -36.71 -8.77 6.30
CA GLN A 162 -36.57 -7.85 7.42
C GLN A 162 -35.59 -8.35 8.51
N GLN A 163 -35.44 -9.66 8.65
CA GLN A 163 -34.59 -10.30 9.65
C GLN A 163 -33.18 -10.60 9.15
N LEU A 164 -32.89 -10.36 7.86
CA LEU A 164 -31.55 -10.57 7.33
C LEU A 164 -30.54 -9.69 8.07
N PRO A 165 -29.40 -10.28 8.50
CA PRO A 165 -28.38 -9.52 9.19
C PRO A 165 -27.78 -8.48 8.25
N ALA A 166 -27.64 -7.25 8.72
CA ALA A 166 -26.86 -6.25 8.02
C ALA A 166 -25.38 -6.66 8.04
N ARG A 167 -24.67 -6.41 6.95
CA ARG A 167 -23.22 -6.58 6.91
C ARG A 167 -22.58 -5.71 8.01
N SER A 168 -21.71 -6.29 8.81
CA SER A 168 -20.93 -5.50 9.75
C SER A 168 -19.96 -4.61 8.97
N HIS A 169 -20.02 -3.31 9.24
CA HIS A 169 -19.09 -2.36 8.62
C HIS A 169 -17.79 -2.38 9.41
N ALA A 170 -16.68 -2.61 8.73
CA ALA A 170 -15.39 -2.57 9.36
C ALA A 170 -15.01 -1.10 9.66
N ALA A 171 -15.04 -0.73 10.93
CA ALA A 171 -14.69 0.62 11.39
C ALA A 171 -13.24 1.02 11.07
N GLN A 172 -12.42 0.05 10.66
CA GLN A 172 -11.00 0.23 10.34
C GLN A 172 -10.73 0.75 8.93
N HIS A 173 -11.75 0.76 8.06
CA HIS A 173 -11.58 1.19 6.67
C HIS A 173 -12.06 2.62 6.45
N ARG A 174 -11.36 3.34 5.58
CA ARG A 174 -11.74 4.70 5.20
C ARG A 174 -13.02 4.71 4.36
N PHE A 175 -13.74 5.82 4.39
CA PHE A 175 -14.86 6.01 3.48
C PHE A 175 -14.38 6.00 2.03
N ARG A 176 -15.05 5.22 1.19
CA ARG A 176 -14.79 5.11 -0.24
C ARG A 176 -16.11 4.98 -0.99
N LEU A 177 -16.41 5.96 -1.81
CA LEU A 177 -17.58 5.98 -2.70
C LEU A 177 -17.12 5.90 -4.15
N ALA A 178 -17.55 4.89 -4.89
CA ALA A 178 -17.36 4.84 -6.34
C ALA A 178 -18.45 5.66 -7.04
N ILE A 179 -18.06 6.71 -7.74
CA ILE A 179 -18.97 7.62 -8.42
C ILE A 179 -19.52 6.95 -9.67
N ASP A 180 -20.83 6.87 -9.78
CA ASP A 180 -21.51 6.42 -10.99
C ASP A 180 -22.13 7.55 -11.80
N ARG A 181 -22.55 8.64 -11.13
CA ARG A 181 -23.09 9.84 -11.74
C ARG A 181 -22.67 11.11 -11.02
N ALA A 182 -22.54 12.17 -11.80
CA ALA A 182 -22.39 13.53 -11.30
C ALA A 182 -23.32 14.47 -12.09
N PHE A 183 -24.02 15.33 -11.39
CA PHE A 183 -24.91 16.32 -12.00
C PHE A 183 -25.00 17.58 -11.14
N THR A 184 -25.42 18.66 -11.78
CA THR A 184 -25.61 19.94 -11.11
C THR A 184 -27.09 20.17 -10.86
N VAL A 185 -27.43 20.50 -9.62
CA VAL A 185 -28.80 20.83 -9.20
C VAL A 185 -28.89 22.35 -9.02
N LYS A 186 -29.89 22.95 -9.66
CA LYS A 186 -30.13 24.39 -9.52
C LYS A 186 -30.38 24.78 -8.06
N GLY A 187 -29.53 25.66 -7.52
CA GLY A 187 -29.58 26.12 -6.15
C GLY A 187 -28.85 25.24 -5.11
N ALA A 188 -28.54 23.99 -5.44
CA ALA A 188 -27.82 23.09 -4.54
C ALA A 188 -26.35 22.85 -4.95
N GLY A 189 -26.02 23.02 -6.22
CA GLY A 189 -24.67 22.82 -6.75
C GLY A 189 -24.42 21.40 -7.23
N LEU A 190 -23.20 20.92 -7.05
CA LEU A 190 -22.74 19.61 -7.53
C LEU A 190 -23.24 18.49 -6.64
N VAL A 191 -23.86 17.49 -7.27
CA VAL A 191 -24.33 16.26 -6.62
C VAL A 191 -23.66 15.06 -7.30
N VAL A 192 -23.12 14.14 -6.50
CA VAL A 192 -22.60 12.86 -6.96
C VAL A 192 -23.37 11.72 -6.33
N THR A 193 -23.53 10.65 -7.08
CA THR A 193 -24.17 9.43 -6.61
C THR A 193 -23.25 8.24 -6.78
N GLY A 194 -23.43 7.24 -5.95
CA GLY A 194 -22.71 5.99 -6.03
C GLY A 194 -23.01 5.07 -4.86
N THR A 195 -22.32 3.94 -4.84
CA THR A 195 -22.38 3.00 -3.73
C THR A 195 -21.15 3.17 -2.84
N ALA A 196 -21.38 3.29 -1.53
CA ALA A 196 -20.30 3.31 -0.57
C ALA A 196 -19.68 1.91 -0.44
N LEU A 197 -18.41 1.79 -0.80
CA LEU A 197 -17.68 0.53 -0.79
C LEU A 197 -17.08 0.21 0.58
N SER A 198 -16.76 1.24 1.37
CA SER A 198 -16.20 1.11 2.72
C SER A 198 -16.44 2.36 3.55
N GLY A 199 -16.28 2.23 4.87
CA GLY A 199 -16.28 3.33 5.81
C GLY A 199 -17.63 4.01 6.02
N GLU A 200 -17.58 5.22 6.53
CA GLU A 200 -18.74 6.06 6.82
C GLU A 200 -18.49 7.53 6.48
N VAL A 201 -19.55 8.28 6.26
CA VAL A 201 -19.53 9.71 5.95
C VAL A 201 -20.61 10.46 6.69
N ASN A 202 -20.28 11.66 7.15
CA ASN A 202 -21.22 12.57 7.82
C ASN A 202 -21.32 13.89 7.06
N VAL A 203 -22.43 14.58 7.23
CA VAL A 203 -22.57 15.97 6.76
C VAL A 203 -21.49 16.83 7.44
N GLY A 204 -20.82 17.67 6.66
CA GLY A 204 -19.71 18.51 7.11
C GLY A 204 -18.34 17.90 6.95
N ASP A 205 -18.24 16.61 6.65
CA ASP A 205 -16.96 15.96 6.38
C ASP A 205 -16.30 16.53 5.12
N THR A 206 -14.98 16.51 5.15
CA THR A 206 -14.16 16.79 3.97
C THR A 206 -13.83 15.48 3.28
N LEU A 207 -14.16 15.40 2.00
CA LEU A 207 -13.84 14.27 1.13
C LEU A 207 -12.87 14.70 0.05
N TRP A 208 -12.09 13.74 -0.42
CA TRP A 208 -11.09 13.94 -1.47
C TRP A 208 -11.50 13.18 -2.73
N LEU A 209 -11.44 13.87 -3.87
CA LEU A 209 -11.71 13.28 -5.17
C LEU A 209 -10.43 12.73 -5.78
N THR A 210 -10.44 11.47 -6.17
CA THR A 210 -9.33 10.90 -6.96
C THR A 210 -9.22 11.57 -8.32
N GLY A 211 -7.98 11.70 -8.81
CA GLY A 211 -7.70 12.32 -10.11
C GLY A 211 -7.59 13.85 -10.08
N VAL A 212 -8.33 14.53 -9.24
CA VAL A 212 -8.27 15.99 -9.09
C VAL A 212 -7.51 16.42 -7.83
N ASN A 213 -7.44 15.55 -6.82
CA ASN A 213 -6.81 15.82 -5.52
C ASN A 213 -7.33 17.08 -4.80
N THR A 214 -8.59 17.43 -5.05
CA THR A 214 -9.24 18.61 -4.48
C THR A 214 -10.14 18.19 -3.32
N PRO A 215 -10.03 18.84 -2.15
CA PRO A 215 -10.93 18.58 -1.05
C PRO A 215 -12.32 19.14 -1.34
N MET A 216 -13.35 18.34 -1.01
CA MET A 216 -14.75 18.67 -1.17
C MET A 216 -15.46 18.53 0.16
N ARG A 217 -16.32 19.48 0.49
CA ARG A 217 -17.12 19.42 1.73
C ARG A 217 -18.51 18.86 1.45
N VAL A 218 -18.95 17.93 2.29
CA VAL A 218 -20.32 17.40 2.24
C VAL A 218 -21.29 18.42 2.85
N ARG A 219 -22.17 18.95 2.04
CA ARG A 219 -23.22 19.90 2.47
C ARG A 219 -24.47 19.19 2.96
N SER A 220 -24.88 18.17 2.23
CA SER A 220 -26.03 17.32 2.56
C SER A 220 -25.85 15.96 1.94
N LEU A 221 -26.55 14.97 2.45
CA LEU A 221 -26.53 13.63 1.90
C LEU A 221 -27.90 12.94 2.00
N HIS A 222 -28.14 12.06 1.05
CA HIS A 222 -29.22 11.10 1.07
C HIS A 222 -28.63 9.69 1.04
N ALA A 223 -29.11 8.83 1.92
CA ALA A 223 -28.79 7.42 1.89
C ALA A 223 -30.07 6.63 1.69
N GLN A 224 -30.05 5.71 0.73
CA GLN A 224 -31.23 4.91 0.41
C GLN A 224 -32.47 5.78 0.15
N ASN A 225 -32.29 6.87 -0.60
CA ASN A 225 -33.32 7.85 -0.96
C ASN A 225 -34.00 8.58 0.22
N GLN A 226 -33.37 8.60 1.38
CA GLN A 226 -33.81 9.35 2.56
C GLN A 226 -32.78 10.39 2.95
N PRO A 227 -33.20 11.64 3.27
CA PRO A 227 -32.29 12.61 3.86
C PRO A 227 -31.73 12.09 5.18
N THR A 228 -30.44 12.22 5.37
CA THR A 228 -29.78 11.81 6.61
C THR A 228 -28.49 12.62 6.82
N ASP A 229 -28.00 12.65 8.05
CA ASP A 229 -26.72 13.29 8.37
C ASP A 229 -25.54 12.31 8.33
N HIS A 230 -25.83 11.02 8.19
CA HIS A 230 -24.84 9.95 8.27
C HIS A 230 -25.16 8.83 7.26
N ALA A 231 -24.11 8.30 6.63
CA ALA A 231 -24.21 7.16 5.73
C ALA A 231 -22.94 6.29 5.83
N TYR A 232 -23.08 5.02 5.46
CA TYR A 232 -22.02 4.03 5.63
C TYR A 232 -21.97 3.02 4.47
N ALA A 233 -20.95 2.19 4.49
CA ALA A 233 -20.69 1.18 3.48
C ALA A 233 -21.93 0.28 3.23
N GLY A 234 -22.12 -0.09 1.97
CA GLY A 234 -23.26 -0.87 1.51
C GLY A 234 -24.47 -0.03 1.15
N GLN A 235 -24.53 1.24 1.47
CA GLN A 235 -25.62 2.12 1.10
C GLN A 235 -25.37 2.79 -0.25
N ARG A 236 -26.47 3.01 -0.98
CA ARG A 236 -26.44 3.92 -2.11
C ARG A 236 -26.63 5.34 -1.61
N ILE A 237 -25.70 6.20 -1.98
CA ILE A 237 -25.57 7.53 -1.42
C ILE A 237 -25.61 8.58 -2.53
N ALA A 238 -26.31 9.67 -2.27
CA ALA A 238 -26.20 10.92 -3.03
C ALA A 238 -25.61 11.98 -2.14
N LEU A 239 -24.52 12.59 -2.57
CA LEU A 239 -23.80 13.64 -1.84
C LEU A 239 -23.90 14.96 -2.58
N ASN A 240 -24.36 16.00 -1.90
CA ASN A 240 -24.15 17.36 -2.32
C ASN A 240 -22.79 17.84 -1.78
N ILE A 241 -21.87 18.11 -2.70
CA ILE A 241 -20.50 18.44 -2.37
C ILE A 241 -20.14 19.86 -2.85
N ALA A 242 -19.34 20.54 -2.05
CA ALA A 242 -18.85 21.89 -2.34
C ALA A 242 -17.34 21.94 -2.33
N GLY A 243 -16.75 22.54 -3.34
CA GLY A 243 -15.31 22.69 -3.52
C GLY A 243 -15.01 23.21 -4.92
N ASP A 244 -13.74 23.22 -5.26
CA ASP A 244 -13.26 23.77 -6.52
C ASP A 244 -13.34 22.81 -7.72
N ALA A 245 -13.90 21.60 -7.52
CA ALA A 245 -14.09 20.63 -8.60
C ALA A 245 -15.38 20.92 -9.38
N GLU A 246 -15.26 20.91 -10.71
CA GLU A 246 -16.39 21.04 -11.61
C GLU A 246 -16.88 19.66 -12.07
N LYS A 247 -18.16 19.60 -12.51
CA LYS A 247 -18.78 18.35 -12.97
C LYS A 247 -17.96 17.67 -14.08
N GLU A 248 -17.36 18.43 -14.97
CA GLU A 248 -16.57 17.98 -16.11
C GLU A 248 -15.27 17.26 -15.70
N GLN A 249 -14.78 17.50 -14.48
CA GLN A 249 -13.59 16.86 -13.92
C GLN A 249 -13.88 15.50 -13.26
N LEU A 250 -15.17 15.19 -13.04
CA LEU A 250 -15.58 13.93 -12.42
C LEU A 250 -15.89 12.90 -13.49
N ASN A 251 -15.21 11.78 -13.40
CA ASN A 251 -15.44 10.66 -14.29
C ASN A 251 -16.14 9.52 -13.54
N ARG A 252 -16.92 8.76 -14.26
CA ARG A 252 -17.49 7.51 -13.73
C ARG A 252 -16.36 6.58 -13.31
N GLY A 253 -16.41 6.09 -12.08
CA GLY A 253 -15.37 5.26 -11.49
C GLY A 253 -14.35 6.00 -10.62
N ASP A 254 -14.34 7.33 -10.63
CA ASP A 254 -13.59 8.11 -9.64
C ASP A 254 -14.11 7.82 -8.23
N TRP A 255 -13.25 8.00 -7.24
CA TRP A 255 -13.63 7.81 -5.84
C TRP A 255 -13.70 9.13 -5.10
N LEU A 256 -14.64 9.19 -4.16
CA LEU A 256 -14.59 10.13 -3.03
C LEU A 256 -14.10 9.37 -1.80
N LEU A 257 -13.11 9.92 -1.12
CA LEU A 257 -12.39 9.32 -0.01
C LEU A 257 -12.40 10.24 1.20
N SER A 258 -12.37 9.66 2.40
CA SER A 258 -12.25 10.43 3.65
C SER A 258 -10.86 11.04 3.87
N ASP A 259 -9.85 10.53 3.17
CA ASP A 259 -8.46 11.00 3.24
C ASP A 259 -7.93 11.35 1.85
N ALA A 260 -6.91 12.22 1.79
CA ALA A 260 -6.25 12.55 0.55
C ALA A 260 -5.67 11.29 -0.13
N PRO A 261 -5.83 11.14 -1.45
CA PRO A 261 -5.23 10.03 -2.18
C PRO A 261 -3.72 10.00 -2.03
N VAL A 262 -3.18 8.84 -1.65
CA VAL A 262 -1.73 8.61 -1.50
C VAL A 262 -1.15 7.94 -2.75
N GLY A 263 -1.97 7.18 -3.47
CA GLY A 263 -1.58 6.44 -4.66
C GLY A 263 -2.09 7.04 -5.96
N GLU A 264 -1.81 6.35 -7.03
CA GLU A 264 -2.28 6.63 -8.38
C GLU A 264 -3.15 5.48 -8.90
N ALA A 265 -3.83 5.70 -10.02
CA ALA A 265 -4.52 4.65 -10.73
C ALA A 265 -3.52 3.62 -11.29
N PHE A 266 -3.91 2.37 -11.35
CA PHE A 266 -3.05 1.25 -11.74
C PHE A 266 -3.28 0.83 -13.18
N SER A 267 -2.19 0.63 -13.92
CA SER A 267 -2.22 0.07 -15.29
C SER A 267 -2.21 -1.46 -15.30
N ARG A 268 -1.77 -2.08 -14.21
CA ARG A 268 -1.69 -3.53 -14.07
C ARG A 268 -1.75 -3.97 -12.62
N VAL A 269 -2.40 -5.09 -12.38
CA VAL A 269 -2.54 -5.69 -11.05
C VAL A 269 -2.48 -7.21 -11.14
N ILE A 270 -2.14 -7.86 -10.03
CA ILE A 270 -2.26 -9.32 -9.89
C ILE A 270 -3.62 -9.65 -9.29
N VAL A 271 -4.29 -10.62 -9.88
CA VAL A 271 -5.61 -11.08 -9.45
C VAL A 271 -5.62 -12.60 -9.27
N SER A 272 -6.55 -13.08 -8.45
CA SER A 272 -6.99 -14.47 -8.46
C SER A 272 -8.24 -14.58 -9.33
N LEU A 273 -8.31 -15.63 -10.16
CA LEU A 273 -9.39 -15.85 -11.12
C LEU A 273 -10.37 -16.91 -10.64
N ALA A 274 -11.66 -16.64 -10.84
CA ALA A 274 -12.73 -17.62 -10.81
C ALA A 274 -13.27 -17.79 -12.23
N LEU A 275 -12.82 -18.86 -12.92
CA LEU A 275 -13.12 -19.07 -14.34
C LEU A 275 -14.52 -19.64 -14.53
N HIS A 276 -15.24 -19.10 -15.52
CA HIS A 276 -16.45 -19.69 -16.10
C HIS A 276 -16.19 -20.28 -17.48
N ALA A 277 -15.19 -19.75 -18.18
CA ALA A 277 -14.72 -20.22 -19.45
C ALA A 277 -13.19 -20.15 -19.50
N PRO A 278 -12.52 -20.97 -20.34
CA PRO A 278 -11.09 -20.88 -20.51
C PRO A 278 -10.65 -19.50 -21.01
N LEU A 279 -9.56 -19.01 -20.46
CA LEU A 279 -8.87 -17.81 -20.94
C LEU A 279 -7.57 -18.18 -21.63
N SER A 280 -7.25 -17.43 -22.69
CA SER A 280 -5.99 -17.55 -23.42
C SER A 280 -5.01 -16.47 -22.98
N GLN A 281 -3.72 -16.74 -23.12
CA GLN A 281 -2.67 -15.76 -22.85
C GLN A 281 -2.85 -14.52 -23.74
N TRP A 282 -2.78 -13.34 -23.15
CA TRP A 282 -2.94 -12.04 -23.82
C TRP A 282 -4.32 -11.81 -24.46
N GLN A 283 -5.32 -12.57 -24.04
CA GLN A 283 -6.68 -12.40 -24.53
C GLN A 283 -7.19 -11.00 -24.22
N PRO A 284 -7.75 -10.28 -25.22
CA PRO A 284 -8.40 -9.00 -24.99
C PRO A 284 -9.73 -9.20 -24.27
N LEU A 285 -10.01 -8.34 -23.30
CA LEU A 285 -11.16 -8.44 -22.42
C LEU A 285 -11.80 -7.06 -22.19
N HIS A 286 -13.09 -7.07 -21.93
CA HIS A 286 -13.75 -6.03 -21.18
C HIS A 286 -13.61 -6.29 -19.68
N ILE A 287 -13.20 -5.28 -18.94
CA ILE A 287 -12.94 -5.36 -17.50
C ILE A 287 -13.85 -4.37 -16.79
N HIS A 288 -14.67 -4.89 -15.90
CA HIS A 288 -15.61 -4.10 -15.11
C HIS A 288 -15.17 -4.08 -13.64
N HIS A 289 -15.14 -2.89 -13.06
CA HIS A 289 -14.88 -2.67 -11.64
C HIS A 289 -15.78 -1.56 -11.12
N ALA A 290 -16.64 -1.86 -10.15
CA ALA A 290 -17.62 -0.91 -9.62
C ALA A 290 -18.32 -0.16 -10.77
N ALA A 291 -18.22 1.17 -10.79
CA ALA A 291 -18.82 1.98 -11.87
C ALA A 291 -17.92 2.09 -13.13
N SER A 292 -16.70 1.57 -13.09
CA SER A 292 -15.72 1.67 -14.18
C SER A 292 -15.83 0.51 -15.16
N HIS A 293 -15.56 0.81 -16.43
CA HIS A 293 -15.46 -0.17 -17.50
C HIS A 293 -14.28 0.21 -18.41
N VAL A 294 -13.34 -0.70 -18.57
CA VAL A 294 -12.18 -0.53 -19.44
C VAL A 294 -11.93 -1.79 -20.26
N THR A 295 -11.14 -1.67 -21.31
CA THR A 295 -10.56 -2.82 -22.00
C THR A 295 -9.16 -3.10 -21.47
N GLY A 296 -8.71 -4.32 -21.67
CA GLY A 296 -7.39 -4.75 -21.25
C GLY A 296 -7.07 -6.16 -21.73
N ARG A 297 -6.01 -6.71 -21.18
CA ARG A 297 -5.53 -8.06 -21.51
C ARG A 297 -5.18 -8.83 -20.26
N VAL A 298 -5.20 -10.15 -20.36
CA VAL A 298 -4.84 -11.05 -19.28
C VAL A 298 -3.54 -11.79 -19.60
N SER A 299 -2.62 -11.79 -18.63
CA SER A 299 -1.44 -12.66 -18.64
C SER A 299 -1.62 -13.72 -17.56
N LEU A 300 -1.88 -14.96 -17.98
CA LEU A 300 -2.13 -16.07 -17.08
C LEU A 300 -0.85 -16.46 -16.33
N LEU A 301 -0.98 -16.70 -15.04
CA LEU A 301 0.01 -17.27 -14.15
C LEU A 301 -0.48 -18.64 -13.66
N GLU A 302 0.36 -19.37 -12.95
CA GLU A 302 -0.03 -20.66 -12.37
C GLU A 302 -0.98 -20.51 -11.17
N GLY A 303 -1.74 -21.57 -10.87
CA GLY A 303 -2.55 -21.63 -9.65
C GLY A 303 -3.78 -20.72 -9.64
N GLY A 304 -4.36 -20.41 -10.80
CA GLY A 304 -5.52 -19.54 -10.87
C GLY A 304 -5.21 -18.06 -10.68
N LEU A 305 -3.94 -17.68 -10.72
CA LEU A 305 -3.47 -16.30 -10.66
C LEU A 305 -3.30 -15.74 -12.09
N ALA A 306 -3.45 -14.45 -12.21
CA ALA A 306 -3.20 -13.73 -13.45
C ALA A 306 -2.76 -12.29 -13.20
N GLU A 307 -2.11 -11.70 -14.19
CA GLU A 307 -1.92 -10.25 -14.27
C GLU A 307 -2.91 -9.66 -15.25
N LEU A 308 -3.66 -8.66 -14.84
CA LEU A 308 -4.49 -7.86 -15.71
C LEU A 308 -3.73 -6.60 -16.10
N ILE A 309 -3.73 -6.31 -17.40
CA ILE A 309 -3.12 -5.11 -17.98
C ILE A 309 -4.24 -4.27 -18.56
N PHE A 310 -4.44 -3.06 -18.04
CA PHE A 310 -5.53 -2.16 -18.45
C PHE A 310 -5.06 -1.19 -19.52
N ASP A 311 -5.91 -0.95 -20.52
CA ASP A 311 -5.65 0.08 -21.55
C ASP A 311 -5.77 1.49 -20.97
N THR A 312 -6.64 1.66 -19.97
CA THR A 312 -6.78 2.89 -19.18
C THR A 312 -6.59 2.54 -17.70
N PRO A 313 -5.75 3.26 -16.96
CA PRO A 313 -5.53 2.99 -15.55
C PRO A 313 -6.83 3.05 -14.72
N LEU A 314 -6.94 2.16 -13.74
CA LEU A 314 -8.08 2.06 -12.83
C LEU A 314 -7.66 2.35 -11.38
N TRP A 315 -8.56 3.01 -10.64
CA TRP A 315 -8.48 3.07 -9.19
C TRP A 315 -8.92 1.75 -8.60
N LEU A 316 -8.05 1.08 -7.87
CA LEU A 316 -8.25 -0.24 -7.31
C LEU A 316 -7.70 -0.32 -5.88
N ALA A 317 -8.31 -1.16 -5.08
CA ALA A 317 -7.83 -1.57 -3.76
C ALA A 317 -7.64 -3.09 -3.72
N ASP A 318 -6.89 -3.58 -2.75
CA ASP A 318 -6.80 -5.01 -2.48
C ASP A 318 -8.18 -5.59 -2.21
N ASN A 319 -8.40 -6.82 -2.64
CA ASN A 319 -9.67 -7.53 -2.58
C ASN A 319 -10.81 -6.96 -3.44
N ASP A 320 -10.60 -5.89 -4.17
CA ASP A 320 -11.58 -5.41 -5.13
C ASP A 320 -11.90 -6.48 -6.15
N ARG A 321 -13.17 -6.57 -6.51
CA ARG A 321 -13.67 -7.55 -7.45
C ARG A 321 -13.86 -6.94 -8.82
N LEU A 322 -13.47 -7.71 -9.83
CA LEU A 322 -13.55 -7.35 -11.23
C LEU A 322 -14.32 -8.45 -11.96
N VAL A 323 -15.01 -8.08 -13.02
CA VAL A 323 -15.65 -9.04 -13.92
C VAL A 323 -15.04 -8.91 -15.30
N LEU A 324 -14.62 -10.05 -15.84
CA LEU A 324 -13.98 -10.17 -17.14
C LEU A 324 -14.97 -10.73 -18.16
N ARG A 325 -15.19 -9.97 -19.23
CA ARG A 325 -16.06 -10.37 -20.34
C ARG A 325 -15.27 -10.45 -21.64
N ASP A 326 -15.75 -11.27 -22.56
CA ASP A 326 -15.19 -11.35 -23.90
C ASP A 326 -15.29 -10.00 -24.64
N ILE A 327 -14.42 -9.76 -25.59
CA ILE A 327 -14.32 -8.48 -26.31
C ILE A 327 -15.59 -8.16 -27.10
N SER A 328 -16.40 -9.16 -27.46
CA SER A 328 -17.70 -8.97 -28.10
C SER A 328 -18.81 -8.62 -27.09
N ALA A 329 -18.49 -8.61 -25.81
CA ALA A 329 -19.40 -8.35 -24.68
C ALA A 329 -20.62 -9.31 -24.61
N ARG A 330 -20.49 -10.52 -25.16
CA ARG A 330 -21.57 -11.52 -25.20
C ARG A 330 -21.58 -12.46 -24.00
N ALA A 331 -20.40 -12.75 -23.44
CA ALA A 331 -20.26 -13.70 -22.36
C ALA A 331 -19.35 -13.18 -21.24
N THR A 332 -19.71 -13.50 -20.00
CA THR A 332 -18.85 -13.33 -18.83
C THR A 332 -17.91 -14.54 -18.75
N LEU A 333 -16.61 -14.30 -18.77
CA LEU A 333 -15.59 -15.34 -18.83
C LEU A 333 -15.05 -15.70 -17.45
N ALA A 334 -14.91 -14.71 -16.57
CA ALA A 334 -14.32 -14.90 -15.25
C ALA A 334 -14.69 -13.78 -14.28
N GLY A 335 -14.64 -14.10 -13.00
CA GLY A 335 -14.44 -13.12 -11.95
C GLY A 335 -12.97 -13.02 -11.57
N ALA A 336 -12.56 -11.86 -11.12
CA ALA A 336 -11.23 -11.63 -10.62
C ALA A 336 -11.29 -10.87 -9.29
N ARG A 337 -10.35 -11.18 -8.39
CA ARG A 337 -10.17 -10.45 -7.14
C ARG A 337 -8.74 -9.97 -7.04
N VAL A 338 -8.54 -8.71 -6.76
CA VAL A 338 -7.22 -8.11 -6.63
C VAL A 338 -6.47 -8.75 -5.46
N VAL A 339 -5.33 -9.34 -5.75
CA VAL A 339 -4.41 -9.93 -4.75
C VAL A 339 -3.37 -8.92 -4.33
N THR A 340 -2.75 -8.24 -5.28
CA THR A 340 -1.81 -7.16 -5.03
C THR A 340 -1.82 -6.13 -6.14
N LEU A 341 -1.71 -4.87 -5.75
CA LEU A 341 -1.67 -3.73 -6.66
C LEU A 341 -0.29 -3.52 -7.29
N LYS A 342 0.77 -3.97 -6.62
CA LYS A 342 2.15 -3.79 -7.07
C LYS A 342 2.75 -5.13 -7.48
N ALA A 343 2.76 -5.40 -8.77
CA ALA A 343 3.47 -6.53 -9.32
C ALA A 343 4.95 -6.18 -9.60
N PRO A 344 5.90 -7.07 -9.33
CA PRO A 344 7.29 -6.84 -9.70
C PRO A 344 7.43 -6.83 -11.23
N ARG A 345 8.35 -6.03 -11.74
CA ARG A 345 8.61 -5.98 -13.19
C ARG A 345 9.18 -7.30 -13.73
N ARG A 346 9.93 -8.03 -12.90
CA ARG A 346 10.56 -9.31 -13.24
C ARG A 346 10.30 -10.36 -12.17
N GLY A 347 10.35 -11.62 -12.55
CA GLY A 347 10.25 -12.73 -11.59
C GLY A 347 8.84 -13.13 -11.18
N LYS A 348 7.80 -12.67 -11.86
CA LYS A 348 6.39 -13.00 -11.57
C LYS A 348 6.08 -14.48 -11.66
N ARG A 349 6.85 -15.24 -12.44
CA ARG A 349 6.67 -16.69 -12.66
C ARG A 349 7.58 -17.56 -11.82
N LYS A 350 8.37 -16.95 -10.91
CA LYS A 350 9.20 -17.72 -9.97
C LYS A 350 8.31 -18.47 -8.99
N PRO A 351 8.60 -19.76 -8.71
CA PRO A 351 7.78 -20.57 -7.80
C PRO A 351 7.56 -19.94 -6.42
N ASP A 352 8.59 -19.36 -5.84
CA ASP A 352 8.51 -18.70 -4.53
C ASP A 352 7.54 -17.52 -4.52
N TYR A 353 7.57 -16.72 -5.58
CA TYR A 353 6.66 -15.60 -5.74
C TYR A 353 5.21 -16.04 -5.94
N LEU A 354 4.98 -17.07 -6.77
CA LEU A 354 3.64 -17.63 -7.00
C LEU A 354 3.08 -18.27 -5.73
N HIS A 355 3.90 -18.96 -4.96
CA HIS A 355 3.50 -19.49 -3.66
C HIS A 355 3.10 -18.37 -2.70
N TRP A 356 3.90 -17.32 -2.60
CA TRP A 356 3.59 -16.16 -1.78
C TRP A 356 2.28 -15.47 -2.21
N LEU A 357 2.05 -15.30 -3.51
CA LEU A 357 0.79 -14.75 -4.05
C LEU A 357 -0.41 -15.62 -3.66
N SER A 358 -0.29 -16.94 -3.75
CA SER A 358 -1.35 -17.87 -3.35
C SER A 358 -1.67 -17.75 -1.87
N THR A 359 -0.65 -17.61 -1.03
CA THR A 359 -0.80 -17.39 0.41
C THR A 359 -1.49 -16.05 0.70
N LEU A 360 -1.08 -15.00 0.00
CA LEU A 360 -1.71 -13.67 0.12
C LEU A 360 -3.16 -13.68 -0.34
N ALA A 361 -3.47 -14.38 -1.44
CA ALA A 361 -4.83 -14.56 -1.94
C ALA A 361 -5.75 -15.26 -0.93
N ALA A 362 -5.21 -16.12 -0.10
CA ALA A 362 -5.95 -16.83 0.96
C ALA A 362 -6.06 -16.06 2.28
N ALA A 363 -5.42 -14.89 2.41
CA ALA A 363 -5.48 -14.09 3.64
C ALA A 363 -6.92 -13.65 3.94
N GLN A 364 -7.34 -13.87 5.20
CA GLN A 364 -8.73 -13.63 5.61
C GLN A 364 -9.00 -12.18 6.04
N ASP A 365 -7.97 -11.47 6.51
CA ASP A 365 -8.07 -10.12 7.04
C ASP A 365 -6.79 -9.30 6.79
N ASP A 366 -6.82 -8.03 7.19
CA ASP A 366 -5.70 -7.12 7.01
C ASP A 366 -4.47 -7.51 7.85
N SER A 367 -4.68 -8.09 9.03
CA SER A 367 -3.61 -8.57 9.90
C SER A 367 -2.85 -9.74 9.26
N ALA A 368 -3.57 -10.72 8.72
CA ALA A 368 -2.98 -11.85 8.00
C ALA A 368 -2.23 -11.38 6.75
N ALA A 369 -2.80 -10.44 5.99
CA ALA A 369 -2.16 -9.86 4.81
C ALA A 369 -0.87 -9.13 5.16
N LEU A 370 -0.86 -8.33 6.23
CA LEU A 370 0.35 -7.65 6.70
C LEU A 370 1.44 -8.64 7.09
N ALA A 371 1.10 -9.69 7.84
CA ALA A 371 2.04 -10.75 8.23
C ALA A 371 2.69 -11.41 7.00
N ILE A 372 1.90 -11.70 5.97
CA ILE A 372 2.38 -12.31 4.72
C ILE A 372 3.32 -11.36 3.96
N HIS A 373 2.98 -10.08 3.88
CA HIS A 373 3.87 -9.07 3.28
C HIS A 373 5.19 -8.94 4.05
N LEU A 374 5.14 -8.94 5.37
CA LEU A 374 6.31 -8.84 6.24
C LEU A 374 7.25 -10.05 6.15
N GLU A 375 6.76 -11.23 5.77
CA GLU A 375 7.60 -12.41 5.52
C GLU A 375 8.58 -12.20 4.36
N ARG A 376 8.23 -11.39 3.38
CA ARG A 376 9.08 -11.10 2.23
C ARG A 376 10.12 -10.03 2.49
N GLY A 377 9.81 -9.05 3.29
CA GLY A 377 10.70 -7.92 3.52
C GLY A 377 10.03 -6.74 4.21
N ALA A 378 10.54 -5.57 3.95
CA ALA A 378 9.99 -4.33 4.48
C ALA A 378 8.62 -4.00 3.88
N VAL A 379 7.75 -3.43 4.70
CA VAL A 379 6.43 -2.95 4.30
C VAL A 379 6.37 -1.44 4.52
N ASN A 380 6.01 -0.71 3.47
CA ASN A 380 5.72 0.72 3.57
C ASN A 380 4.29 0.91 4.07
N LEU A 381 4.12 1.57 5.21
CA LEU A 381 2.82 1.76 5.86
C LEU A 381 1.81 2.54 5.03
N PRO A 382 2.15 3.71 4.46
CA PRO A 382 1.24 4.44 3.59
C PRO A 382 0.75 3.61 2.40
N ASP A 383 1.64 2.88 1.74
CA ASP A 383 1.30 2.02 0.61
C ASP A 383 0.37 0.87 1.03
N PHE A 384 0.67 0.21 2.14
CA PHE A 384 -0.16 -0.87 2.68
C PHE A 384 -1.54 -0.35 3.09
N GLY A 385 -1.59 0.75 3.81
CA GLY A 385 -2.83 1.39 4.23
C GLY A 385 -3.68 1.85 3.04
N TRP A 386 -3.05 2.37 2.00
CA TRP A 386 -3.74 2.73 0.75
C TRP A 386 -4.29 1.50 0.04
N ALA A 387 -3.47 0.46 -0.15
CA ALA A 387 -3.89 -0.77 -0.81
C ALA A 387 -5.07 -1.44 -0.12
N ARG A 388 -5.08 -1.46 1.21
CA ARG A 388 -6.15 -2.04 2.04
C ARG A 388 -7.25 -1.06 2.42
N GLN A 389 -7.14 0.21 2.02
CA GLN A 389 -8.09 1.28 2.37
C GLN A 389 -8.32 1.42 3.89
N LEU A 390 -7.25 1.30 4.65
CA LEU A 390 -7.28 1.47 6.10
C LEU A 390 -7.31 2.94 6.50
N ASN A 391 -8.14 3.27 7.49
CA ASN A 391 -8.11 4.58 8.12
C ASN A 391 -7.04 4.65 9.23
N PRO A 392 -6.77 5.82 9.82
CA PRO A 392 -5.77 5.96 10.89
C PRO A 392 -6.02 5.03 12.09
N LEU A 393 -7.28 4.79 12.46
CA LEU A 393 -7.64 3.85 13.54
C LEU A 393 -7.27 2.42 13.18
N GLY A 394 -7.61 1.97 11.97
CA GLY A 394 -7.29 0.63 11.47
C GLY A 394 -5.78 0.41 11.40
N MET A 395 -5.02 1.41 10.95
CA MET A 395 -3.56 1.36 10.92
C MET A 395 -2.95 1.23 12.32
N ARG A 396 -3.42 2.01 13.30
CA ARG A 396 -2.94 1.93 14.69
C ARG A 396 -3.22 0.57 15.31
N GLN A 397 -4.45 0.07 15.18
CA GLN A 397 -4.83 -1.25 15.71
C GLN A 397 -3.99 -2.37 15.10
N LEU A 398 -3.69 -2.26 13.81
CA LEU A 398 -2.87 -3.23 13.10
C LEU A 398 -1.42 -3.21 13.60
N ILE A 399 -0.85 -2.04 13.83
CA ILE A 399 0.50 -1.87 14.36
C ILE A 399 0.61 -2.40 15.79
N GLU A 400 -0.39 -2.13 16.64
CA GLU A 400 -0.41 -2.60 18.03
C GLU A 400 -0.47 -4.13 18.18
N GLN A 401 -1.03 -4.83 17.19
CA GLN A 401 -1.17 -6.30 17.20
C GLN A 401 0.12 -7.05 16.89
N HIS A 402 1.12 -6.40 16.33
CA HIS A 402 2.33 -7.04 15.83
C HIS A 402 3.59 -6.36 16.37
N GLY A 403 4.59 -7.16 16.71
CA GLY A 403 5.92 -6.64 17.06
C GLY A 403 6.73 -6.32 15.81
N PHE A 404 7.04 -5.06 15.58
CA PHE A 404 7.83 -4.61 14.42
C PHE A 404 9.05 -3.81 14.83
N ILE A 405 9.98 -3.75 13.90
CA ILE A 405 10.99 -2.70 13.85
C ILE A 405 10.49 -1.66 12.85
N GLN A 406 10.36 -0.43 13.27
CA GLN A 406 9.89 0.68 12.44
C GLN A 406 10.96 1.73 12.25
N ALA A 407 11.15 2.15 11.00
CA ALA A 407 11.94 3.32 10.63
C ALA A 407 11.16 4.19 9.67
N GLY A 408 10.75 5.39 10.12
CA GLY A 408 9.85 6.24 9.36
C GLY A 408 8.55 5.51 9.02
N ASP A 409 8.23 5.46 7.74
CA ASP A 409 7.03 4.82 7.22
C ASP A 409 7.19 3.31 6.92
N ASN A 410 8.37 2.75 7.18
CA ASN A 410 8.67 1.36 6.85
C ASN A 410 8.68 0.46 8.08
N LEU A 411 8.14 -0.73 7.93
CA LEU A 411 8.10 -1.78 8.93
C LEU A 411 8.95 -2.98 8.53
N LEU A 412 9.57 -3.61 9.52
CA LEU A 412 10.32 -4.83 9.38
C LEU A 412 9.95 -5.82 10.48
N SER A 413 9.66 -7.08 10.13
CA SER A 413 9.39 -8.11 11.13
C SER A 413 10.67 -8.59 11.79
N ALA A 414 10.58 -9.11 13.02
CA ALA A 414 11.72 -9.66 13.73
C ALA A 414 12.45 -10.80 12.98
N PRO A 415 11.77 -11.77 12.34
CA PRO A 415 12.44 -12.80 11.54
C PRO A 415 13.19 -12.25 10.34
N VAL A 416 12.62 -11.28 9.63
CA VAL A 416 13.29 -10.63 8.49
C VAL A 416 14.46 -9.80 8.97
N ALA A 417 14.32 -9.06 10.06
CA ALA A 417 15.42 -8.34 10.69
C ALA A 417 16.58 -9.26 11.05
N ALA A 418 16.29 -10.44 11.60
CA ALA A 418 17.31 -11.45 11.91
C ALA A 418 18.04 -11.95 10.65
N ARG A 419 17.33 -12.15 9.54
CA ARG A 419 17.96 -12.51 8.25
C ARG A 419 18.83 -11.40 7.72
N TRP A 420 18.39 -10.15 7.80
CA TRP A 420 19.17 -8.99 7.39
C TRP A 420 20.41 -8.80 8.25
N GLN A 421 20.27 -8.96 9.56
CA GLN A 421 21.41 -8.92 10.49
C GLN A 421 22.46 -9.97 10.13
N ARG A 422 22.03 -11.20 9.87
CA ARG A 422 22.93 -12.27 9.45
C ARG A 422 23.66 -11.90 8.16
N LYS A 423 22.94 -11.39 7.17
CA LYS A 423 23.53 -10.97 5.89
C LYS A 423 24.53 -9.82 6.06
N ILE A 424 24.25 -8.87 6.93
CA ILE A 424 25.18 -7.79 7.29
C ILE A 424 26.44 -8.35 7.95
N LEU A 425 26.29 -9.27 8.92
CA LEU A 425 27.43 -9.90 9.60
C LEU A 425 28.27 -10.74 8.64
N ASP A 426 27.66 -11.53 7.77
CA ASP A 426 28.35 -12.35 6.77
C ASP A 426 29.09 -11.48 5.75
N THR A 427 28.48 -10.39 5.32
CA THR A 427 29.13 -9.41 4.43
C THR A 427 30.34 -8.77 5.10
N LEU A 428 30.21 -8.41 6.36
CA LEU A 428 31.30 -7.82 7.13
C LEU A 428 32.44 -8.82 7.36
N ALA A 429 32.12 -10.07 7.66
CA ALA A 429 33.09 -11.15 7.79
C ALA A 429 33.88 -11.38 6.48
N THR A 430 33.16 -11.44 5.36
CA THR A 430 33.78 -11.57 4.03
C THR A 430 34.67 -10.37 3.70
N TYR A 431 34.23 -9.18 4.05
CA TYR A 431 35.04 -7.97 3.87
C TYR A 431 36.36 -8.04 4.68
N HIS A 432 36.31 -8.49 5.93
CA HIS A 432 37.49 -8.65 6.76
C HIS A 432 38.46 -9.72 6.25
N GLU A 433 37.95 -10.78 5.63
CA GLU A 433 38.80 -11.81 4.99
C GLU A 433 39.52 -11.26 3.77
N GLN A 434 38.87 -10.42 2.97
CA GLN A 434 39.41 -9.83 1.76
C GLN A 434 40.32 -8.62 2.04
N HIS A 435 40.09 -7.92 3.14
CA HIS A 435 40.74 -6.67 3.52
C HIS A 435 41.23 -6.73 4.98
N ARG A 436 42.11 -7.68 5.26
CA ARG A 436 42.60 -7.95 6.63
C ARG A 436 43.32 -6.77 7.26
N ASP A 437 43.92 -5.91 6.46
CA ASP A 437 44.64 -4.72 6.84
C ASP A 437 43.76 -3.47 7.02
N GLU A 438 42.50 -3.56 6.66
CA GLU A 438 41.55 -2.46 6.78
C GLU A 438 40.71 -2.56 8.05
N PRO A 439 40.35 -1.44 8.70
CA PRO A 439 39.53 -1.45 9.90
C PRO A 439 38.09 -1.91 9.65
N GLY A 440 37.60 -1.74 8.43
CA GLY A 440 36.24 -2.10 8.01
C GLY A 440 35.64 -1.09 7.06
N PRO A 441 34.47 -1.36 6.53
CA PRO A 441 33.74 -0.42 5.67
C PRO A 441 33.04 0.65 6.51
N GLY A 442 32.72 1.79 5.87
CA GLY A 442 31.81 2.75 6.41
C GLY A 442 30.36 2.24 6.33
N ARG A 443 29.47 2.89 7.09
CA ARG A 443 28.06 2.53 7.21
C ARG A 443 27.34 2.41 5.86
N GLU A 444 27.49 3.40 5.01
CA GLU A 444 26.86 3.43 3.68
C GLU A 444 27.42 2.35 2.74
N ARG A 445 28.71 2.11 2.80
CA ARG A 445 29.34 1.06 2.00
C ARG A 445 28.86 -0.32 2.43
N LEU A 446 28.78 -0.57 3.74
CA LEU A 446 28.26 -1.82 4.29
C LEU A 446 26.82 -2.06 3.86
N ARG A 447 25.97 -1.06 3.95
CA ARG A 447 24.58 -1.13 3.48
C ARG A 447 24.51 -1.55 2.00
N ARG A 448 25.25 -0.85 1.14
CA ARG A 448 25.25 -1.14 -0.31
C ARG A 448 25.79 -2.52 -0.65
N MET A 449 26.77 -3.02 0.10
CA MET A 449 27.30 -4.37 -0.11
C MET A 449 26.36 -5.46 0.40
N ALA A 450 25.75 -5.27 1.55
CA ALA A 450 24.93 -6.29 2.19
C ALA A 450 23.49 -6.34 1.66
N LEU A 451 22.82 -5.20 1.55
CA LEU A 451 21.40 -5.06 1.26
C LEU A 451 21.13 -3.89 0.30
N PRO A 452 21.66 -3.95 -0.95
CA PRO A 452 21.61 -2.83 -1.88
C PRO A 452 20.20 -2.50 -2.37
N MET A 453 19.26 -3.47 -2.32
CA MET A 453 17.90 -3.33 -2.86
C MET A 453 16.88 -3.00 -1.78
N GLU A 454 17.30 -2.94 -0.52
CA GLU A 454 16.39 -2.72 0.61
C GLU A 454 16.34 -1.24 1.00
N ASP A 455 15.33 -0.87 1.79
CA ASP A 455 15.15 0.51 2.25
C ASP A 455 16.35 1.00 3.06
N GLU A 456 16.90 2.13 2.63
CA GLU A 456 18.10 2.70 3.22
C GLU A 456 17.94 3.01 4.71
N ALA A 457 16.85 3.66 5.07
CA ALA A 457 16.61 4.08 6.46
C ALA A 457 16.47 2.88 7.40
N LEU A 458 15.78 1.81 6.97
CA LEU A 458 15.67 0.57 7.73
C LEU A 458 17.00 -0.13 7.92
N VAL A 459 17.79 -0.24 6.86
CA VAL A 459 19.11 -0.91 6.94
C VAL A 459 20.06 -0.14 7.85
N LEU A 460 20.12 1.19 7.71
CA LEU A 460 20.97 2.03 8.56
C LEU A 460 20.53 1.99 10.03
N MET A 461 19.22 2.03 10.29
CA MET A 461 18.71 1.87 11.66
C MET A 461 19.07 0.50 12.25
N LEU A 462 18.99 -0.56 11.44
CA LEU A 462 19.34 -1.90 11.88
C LEU A 462 20.85 -2.01 12.20
N ILE A 463 21.71 -1.42 11.40
CA ILE A 463 23.16 -1.35 11.66
C ILE A 463 23.44 -0.61 12.98
N GLU A 464 22.79 0.53 13.23
CA GLU A 464 22.90 1.26 14.49
C GLU A 464 22.46 0.40 15.69
N ARG A 465 21.34 -0.30 15.57
CA ARG A 465 20.85 -1.20 16.60
C ARG A 465 21.82 -2.35 16.86
N MET A 466 22.39 -2.94 15.81
CA MET A 466 23.40 -3.99 15.93
C MET A 466 24.66 -3.48 16.64
N ARG A 467 25.02 -2.22 16.41
CA ARG A 467 26.13 -1.56 17.13
C ARG A 467 25.81 -1.39 18.61
N ASP A 468 24.61 -0.90 18.95
CA ASP A 468 24.18 -0.73 20.32
C ASP A 468 24.10 -2.08 21.08
N ASP A 469 23.71 -3.15 20.39
CA ASP A 469 23.67 -4.52 20.91
C ASP A 469 25.06 -5.19 20.97
N GLY A 470 26.10 -4.53 20.52
CA GLY A 470 27.47 -5.03 20.54
C GLY A 470 27.80 -6.09 19.48
N LEU A 471 26.92 -6.32 18.49
CA LEU A 471 27.15 -7.23 17.38
C LEU A 471 28.15 -6.68 16.35
N ILE A 472 28.21 -5.38 16.23
CA ILE A 472 29.14 -4.62 15.39
C ILE A 472 29.76 -3.52 16.24
N HIS A 473 31.05 -3.28 16.04
CA HIS A 473 31.75 -2.17 16.67
C HIS A 473 32.06 -1.09 15.64
N SER A 474 32.21 0.14 16.11
CA SER A 474 32.59 1.27 15.28
C SER A 474 33.84 1.93 15.83
N HIS A 475 34.80 2.20 14.96
CA HIS A 475 36.02 2.95 15.28
C HIS A 475 36.26 3.98 14.20
N HIS A 476 36.20 5.26 14.57
CA HIS A 476 36.34 6.39 13.63
C HIS A 476 35.40 6.31 12.40
N GLY A 477 34.15 5.78 12.58
CA GLY A 477 33.19 5.62 11.49
C GLY A 477 33.36 4.34 10.66
N TRP A 478 34.41 3.56 10.95
CA TRP A 478 34.60 2.24 10.33
C TRP A 478 33.96 1.16 11.17
N LEU A 479 33.18 0.30 10.50
CA LEU A 479 32.45 -0.77 11.14
C LEU A 479 33.21 -2.08 11.05
N HIS A 480 33.27 -2.82 12.15
CA HIS A 480 33.95 -4.11 12.22
C HIS A 480 33.29 -5.08 13.18
N LEU A 481 33.51 -6.38 12.96
CA LEU A 481 33.15 -7.42 13.91
C LEU A 481 33.97 -7.28 15.21
N PRO A 482 33.39 -7.71 16.37
CA PRO A 482 34.09 -7.58 17.66
C PRO A 482 35.48 -8.20 17.71
N ASP A 483 35.65 -9.32 17.00
CA ASP A 483 36.94 -10.06 16.99
C ASP A 483 37.92 -9.58 15.91
N HIS A 484 37.52 -8.66 15.05
CA HIS A 484 38.39 -8.13 14.01
C HIS A 484 39.27 -7.03 14.58
N LYS A 485 40.56 -7.26 14.51
CA LYS A 485 41.56 -6.25 14.77
C LYS A 485 42.33 -6.00 13.46
N ALA A 486 42.10 -4.83 12.86
CA ALA A 486 43.01 -4.35 11.84
C ALA A 486 44.37 -4.15 12.51
N GLY A 487 45.21 -5.10 12.31
CA GLY A 487 46.54 -5.10 12.87
C GLY A 487 47.59 -4.93 11.77
N PHE A 488 48.74 -4.41 12.16
CA PHE A 488 49.93 -4.53 11.35
C PHE A 488 50.27 -6.03 11.18
N SER A 489 50.75 -6.42 10.02
CA SER A 489 51.50 -7.68 9.90
C SER A 489 52.75 -7.62 10.83
N ASP A 490 53.34 -8.76 11.12
CA ASP A 490 54.51 -8.79 11.99
C ASP A 490 55.63 -7.87 11.48
N GLU A 491 55.86 -7.84 10.18
CA GLU A 491 56.80 -6.92 9.54
C GLU A 491 56.42 -5.44 9.71
N GLN A 492 55.17 -5.13 9.51
CA GLN A 492 54.63 -3.77 9.68
C GLN A 492 54.65 -3.34 11.15
N GLN A 493 54.36 -4.24 12.07
CA GLN A 493 54.48 -3.99 13.50
C GLN A 493 55.90 -3.68 13.94
N ALA A 494 56.86 -4.41 13.41
CA ALA A 494 58.29 -4.13 13.68
C ALA A 494 58.69 -2.75 13.18
N VAL A 495 58.21 -2.34 12.01
CA VAL A 495 58.46 -0.98 11.48
C VAL A 495 57.74 0.06 12.34
N TRP A 496 56.49 -0.17 12.72
CA TRP A 496 55.74 0.77 13.54
C TRP A 496 56.37 1.01 14.92
N GLN A 497 56.90 -0.02 15.56
CA GLN A 497 57.60 0.09 16.83
C GLN A 497 58.85 1.00 16.74
N LYS A 498 59.47 1.06 15.59
CA LYS A 498 60.60 1.99 15.36
C LYS A 498 60.14 3.41 15.07
N VAL A 499 58.95 3.57 14.45
CA VAL A 499 58.43 4.85 13.97
C VAL A 499 57.65 5.59 15.06
N GLU A 500 56.84 4.89 15.83
CA GLU A 500 55.96 5.49 16.84
C GLU A 500 56.68 6.42 17.82
N PRO A 501 57.86 6.06 18.39
CA PRO A 501 58.58 6.94 19.31
C PRO A 501 59.13 8.21 18.66
N LEU A 502 59.23 8.25 17.34
CA LEU A 502 59.73 9.41 16.60
C LEU A 502 58.67 10.50 16.42
N PHE A 503 57.39 10.14 16.51
CA PHE A 503 56.30 11.11 16.44
C PHE A 503 56.23 11.93 17.73
N GLY A 504 56.59 13.21 17.61
CA GLY A 504 56.45 14.22 18.65
C GLY A 504 55.43 15.28 18.23
N ASP A 505 55.81 16.53 18.44
CA ASP A 505 54.97 17.68 18.11
C ASP A 505 55.06 18.08 16.63
N GLU A 506 56.01 17.53 15.90
CA GLU A 506 56.30 17.85 14.51
C GLU A 506 55.76 16.81 13.52
N PRO A 507 55.40 17.23 12.31
CA PRO A 507 54.94 16.29 11.29
C PRO A 507 56.12 15.58 10.64
N TRP A 508 55.88 14.37 10.14
CA TRP A 508 56.86 13.59 9.42
C TRP A 508 56.43 13.32 7.98
N TRP A 509 57.38 13.44 7.06
CA TRP A 509 57.26 12.92 5.71
C TRP A 509 57.60 11.43 5.68
N VAL A 510 56.88 10.66 4.87
CA VAL A 510 57.13 9.22 4.66
C VAL A 510 58.58 8.97 4.32
N ARG A 511 59.15 9.76 3.38
CA ARG A 511 60.54 9.65 2.94
C ARG A 511 61.52 9.85 4.08
N ASP A 512 61.27 10.81 4.93
CA ASP A 512 62.21 11.15 6.01
C ASP A 512 62.17 10.10 7.12
N LEU A 513 61.00 9.56 7.45
CA LEU A 513 60.86 8.42 8.37
C LEU A 513 61.48 7.14 7.80
N ALA A 514 61.33 6.87 6.52
CA ALA A 514 61.94 5.73 5.86
C ALA A 514 63.47 5.80 5.95
N LYS A 515 64.07 6.98 5.74
CA LYS A 515 65.48 7.22 5.86
C LYS A 515 65.99 7.09 7.30
N GLU A 516 65.24 7.66 8.24
CA GLU A 516 65.61 7.65 9.66
C GLU A 516 65.61 6.23 10.25
N THR A 517 64.66 5.41 9.85
CA THR A 517 64.48 4.03 10.35
C THR A 517 65.16 2.97 9.51
N GLY A 518 65.74 3.34 8.36
CA GLY A 518 66.35 2.39 7.43
C GLY A 518 65.35 1.44 6.77
N THR A 519 64.11 1.89 6.63
CA THR A 519 62.97 1.11 6.06
C THR A 519 62.75 1.52 4.61
N GLU A 520 62.34 0.57 3.76
CA GLU A 520 61.93 0.87 2.39
C GLU A 520 60.75 1.85 2.36
N GLU A 521 60.77 2.85 1.47
CA GLU A 521 59.81 3.92 1.40
C GLU A 521 58.37 3.42 1.14
N GLN A 522 58.22 2.39 0.29
CA GLN A 522 56.88 1.82 0.02
C GLN A 522 56.30 1.10 1.23
N LEU A 523 57.11 0.34 1.95
CA LEU A 523 56.71 -0.31 3.20
C LEU A 523 56.36 0.74 4.26
N MET A 524 57.15 1.79 4.40
CA MET A 524 56.88 2.91 5.29
C MET A 524 55.53 3.57 4.95
N ARG A 525 55.25 3.80 3.66
CA ARG A 525 53.98 4.37 3.19
C ARG A 525 52.81 3.51 3.55
N LEU A 526 52.91 2.17 3.43
CA LEU A 526 51.89 1.22 3.85
C LEU A 526 51.65 1.24 5.36
N VAL A 527 52.72 1.22 6.15
CA VAL A 527 52.67 1.25 7.63
C VAL A 527 51.98 2.54 8.11
N LEU A 528 52.41 3.69 7.60
CA LEU A 528 51.83 4.97 7.99
C LEU A 528 50.35 5.11 7.54
N ARG A 529 50.01 4.62 6.36
CA ARG A 529 48.62 4.58 5.91
C ARG A 529 47.75 3.73 6.84
N GLN A 530 48.24 2.59 7.26
CA GLN A 530 47.54 1.70 8.16
C GLN A 530 47.43 2.29 9.58
N ALA A 531 48.46 2.92 10.09
CA ALA A 531 48.40 3.66 11.34
C ALA A 531 47.38 4.82 11.28
N ALA A 532 47.28 5.48 10.14
CA ALA A 532 46.28 6.52 9.91
C ALA A 532 44.84 5.94 9.88
N GLN A 533 44.66 4.78 9.27
CA GLN A 533 43.36 4.07 9.28
C GLN A 533 42.96 3.64 10.70
N GLN A 534 43.93 3.30 11.54
CA GLN A 534 43.69 3.01 12.97
C GLN A 534 43.47 4.27 13.83
N GLY A 535 43.55 5.46 13.25
CA GLY A 535 43.37 6.72 13.96
C GLY A 535 44.50 7.14 14.86
N ILE A 536 45.70 6.58 14.69
CA ILE A 536 46.88 6.93 15.50
C ILE A 536 47.55 8.20 14.98
N ILE A 537 47.63 8.34 13.66
CA ILE A 537 48.20 9.48 12.94
C ILE A 537 47.22 9.98 11.86
N THR A 538 47.42 11.18 11.38
CA THR A 538 46.62 11.78 10.32
C THR A 538 47.49 12.43 9.25
N ALA A 539 47.18 12.16 7.98
CA ALA A 539 47.79 12.83 6.85
C ALA A 539 47.20 14.23 6.66
N ILE A 540 47.97 15.28 6.84
CA ILE A 540 47.54 16.66 6.55
C ILE A 540 47.66 16.99 5.06
N VAL A 541 48.63 16.42 4.39
CA VAL A 541 48.78 16.36 2.94
C VAL A 541 49.31 14.98 2.58
N LYS A 542 49.35 14.64 1.31
CA LYS A 542 49.88 13.35 0.84
C LYS A 542 51.30 13.12 1.41
N ASP A 543 51.46 11.96 2.03
CA ASP A 543 52.75 11.50 2.61
C ASP A 543 53.31 12.33 3.77
N ARG A 544 52.51 13.20 4.40
CA ARG A 544 52.92 13.98 5.57
C ARG A 544 51.94 13.81 6.72
N TYR A 545 52.44 13.30 7.85
CA TYR A 545 51.58 12.85 8.96
C TYR A 545 51.90 13.58 10.27
N TYR A 546 50.82 13.84 11.03
CA TYR A 546 50.89 14.24 12.44
C TYR A 546 50.27 13.15 13.32
N ARG A 547 50.66 13.08 14.57
CA ARG A 547 49.93 12.36 15.61
C ARG A 547 48.53 12.95 15.75
N ASN A 548 47.51 12.08 16.00
CA ASN A 548 46.13 12.51 16.11
C ASN A 548 45.87 13.47 17.26
N ASP A 549 46.54 13.33 18.40
CA ASP A 549 46.44 14.27 19.51
C ASP A 549 46.86 15.70 19.10
N ARG A 550 47.80 15.86 18.20
CA ARG A 550 48.18 17.17 17.64
C ARG A 550 47.09 17.74 16.74
N ILE A 551 46.41 16.91 15.96
CA ILE A 551 45.27 17.32 15.12
C ILE A 551 44.13 17.84 16.00
N VAL A 552 43.83 17.15 17.10
CA VAL A 552 42.82 17.60 18.07
C VAL A 552 43.23 18.93 18.73
N ALA A 553 44.51 19.08 19.07
CA ALA A 553 45.03 20.33 19.61
C ALA A 553 44.89 21.49 18.60
N PHE A 554 45.14 21.25 17.32
CA PHE A 554 44.93 22.25 16.26
C PHE A 554 43.44 22.62 16.10
N ALA A 555 42.54 21.65 16.17
CA ALA A 555 41.09 21.91 16.13
C ALA A 555 40.67 22.81 17.29
N ASN A 556 41.14 22.54 18.50
CA ASN A 556 40.89 23.39 19.68
C ASN A 556 41.43 24.81 19.51
N MET A 557 42.63 24.93 18.97
CA MET A 557 43.25 26.23 18.68
C MET A 557 42.46 27.05 17.65
N ILE A 558 41.93 26.38 16.62
CA ILE A 558 41.02 27.02 15.65
C ILE A 558 39.74 27.50 16.34
N ARG A 559 39.18 26.72 17.24
CA ARG A 559 38.01 27.17 18.04
C ARG A 559 38.33 28.40 18.90
N GLU A 560 39.46 28.41 19.57
CA GLU A 560 39.88 29.55 20.36
C GLU A 560 40.03 30.81 19.51
N LEU A 561 40.67 30.71 18.35
CA LEU A 561 40.81 31.83 17.41
C LEU A 561 39.47 32.28 16.84
N ASP A 562 38.55 31.35 16.59
CA ASP A 562 37.17 31.67 16.17
C ASP A 562 36.40 32.45 17.26
N GLN A 563 36.53 32.06 18.51
CA GLN A 563 35.95 32.76 19.65
C GLN A 563 36.54 34.14 19.86
N GLU A 564 37.85 34.29 19.71
CA GLU A 564 38.57 35.55 19.93
C GLU A 564 38.39 36.56 18.77
N ARG A 565 38.35 36.08 17.53
CA ARG A 565 38.45 36.91 16.32
C ARG A 565 37.37 36.65 15.29
N GLY A 566 36.49 35.67 15.50
CA GLY A 566 35.43 35.27 14.56
C GLY A 566 35.90 34.48 13.33
N SER A 567 37.22 34.29 13.17
CA SER A 567 37.82 33.50 12.09
C SER A 567 39.29 33.16 12.40
N THR A 568 39.84 32.23 11.66
CA THR A 568 41.23 31.85 11.73
C THR A 568 41.95 32.24 10.44
N CYS A 569 42.93 33.12 10.51
CA CYS A 569 43.83 33.40 9.38
C CYS A 569 45.17 32.65 9.54
N ALA A 570 45.82 32.42 8.40
CA ALA A 570 47.08 31.67 8.39
C ALA A 570 48.19 32.33 9.23
N ALA A 571 48.25 33.66 9.32
CA ALA A 571 49.22 34.39 10.12
C ALA A 571 49.04 34.16 11.62
N ASP A 572 47.83 34.32 12.13
CA ASP A 572 47.50 34.10 13.54
C ASP A 572 47.70 32.66 13.96
N PHE A 573 47.32 31.72 13.12
CA PHE A 573 47.51 30.29 13.36
C PHE A 573 49.00 29.91 13.37
N ARG A 574 49.75 30.42 12.41
CA ARG A 574 51.22 30.27 12.36
C ARG A 574 51.88 30.77 13.63
N ASP A 575 51.56 31.99 14.06
CA ASP A 575 52.18 32.64 15.20
C ASP A 575 51.88 31.91 16.51
N ARG A 576 50.64 31.43 16.66
CA ARG A 576 50.22 30.65 17.83
C ARG A 576 50.88 29.27 17.90
N LEU A 577 51.11 28.63 16.78
CA LEU A 577 51.77 27.33 16.67
C LEU A 577 53.30 27.44 16.66
N ASN A 578 53.85 28.60 16.36
CA ASN A 578 55.29 28.82 16.13
C ASN A 578 55.86 27.89 15.04
N VAL A 579 55.17 27.78 13.92
CA VAL A 579 55.55 26.95 12.76
C VAL A 579 55.77 27.80 11.52
N GLY A 580 56.34 27.21 10.48
CA GLY A 580 56.49 27.90 9.19
C GLY A 580 55.14 28.16 8.50
N ARG A 581 55.08 29.24 7.71
CA ARG A 581 53.84 29.65 6.99
C ARG A 581 53.28 28.53 6.13
N LYS A 582 54.12 27.79 5.40
CA LYS A 582 53.67 26.70 4.52
C LYS A 582 52.97 25.59 5.30
N LEU A 583 53.51 25.24 6.46
CA LEU A 583 52.92 24.20 7.31
C LEU A 583 51.58 24.66 7.91
N ALA A 584 51.51 25.90 8.37
CA ALA A 584 50.24 26.47 8.87
C ALA A 584 49.14 26.42 7.82
N ILE A 585 49.46 26.76 6.57
CA ILE A 585 48.52 26.69 5.44
C ILE A 585 48.10 25.24 5.17
N GLN A 586 48.99 24.28 5.17
CA GLN A 586 48.70 22.86 4.96
C GLN A 586 47.74 22.32 6.03
N ILE A 587 47.91 22.70 7.27
CA ILE A 587 47.04 22.30 8.38
C ILE A 587 45.65 22.90 8.22
N LEU A 588 45.52 24.19 7.91
CA LEU A 588 44.25 24.86 7.73
C LEU A 588 43.51 24.31 6.51
N GLU A 589 44.16 24.03 5.41
CA GLU A 589 43.57 23.40 4.21
C GLU A 589 43.10 21.97 4.49
N TYR A 590 43.79 21.24 5.39
CA TYR A 590 43.32 19.95 5.86
C TYR A 590 41.95 20.08 6.54
N PHE A 591 41.79 21.02 7.47
CA PHE A 591 40.53 21.24 8.17
C PHE A 591 39.42 21.73 7.25
N ASP A 592 39.73 22.52 6.22
CA ASP A 592 38.76 22.89 5.18
C ASP A 592 38.28 21.67 4.40
N ARG A 593 39.23 20.80 4.02
CA ARG A 593 38.94 19.60 3.21
C ARG A 593 38.07 18.59 3.92
N ILE A 594 38.21 18.42 5.23
CA ILE A 594 37.36 17.53 6.04
C ILE A 594 36.06 18.17 6.49
N GLY A 595 35.86 19.47 6.23
CA GLY A 595 34.63 20.18 6.55
C GLY A 595 34.52 20.74 7.97
N PHE A 596 35.58 20.68 8.77
CA PHE A 596 35.66 21.32 10.09
C PHE A 596 35.62 22.84 9.98
N THR A 597 36.32 23.38 9.00
CA THR A 597 36.34 24.78 8.62
C THR A 597 35.92 24.99 7.18
N ARG A 598 35.64 26.26 6.82
CA ARG A 598 35.33 26.71 5.46
C ARG A 598 36.16 27.94 5.15
N ARG A 599 36.92 27.89 4.06
CA ARG A 599 37.73 29.02 3.58
C ARG A 599 36.83 30.12 3.00
N ARG A 600 37.08 31.34 3.43
CA ARG A 600 36.49 32.56 2.89
C ARG A 600 37.58 33.61 2.69
N GLY A 601 38.08 33.71 1.47
CA GLY A 601 39.26 34.55 1.17
C GLY A 601 40.50 34.06 1.86
N ASN A 602 41.05 34.88 2.79
CA ASN A 602 42.25 34.52 3.59
C ASN A 602 41.89 33.96 4.98
N ASP A 603 40.59 33.89 5.30
CA ASP A 603 40.11 33.42 6.58
C ASP A 603 39.45 32.03 6.47
N HIS A 604 39.51 31.29 7.57
CA HIS A 604 38.90 29.99 7.74
C HIS A 604 37.85 30.09 8.85
N LEU A 605 36.59 29.90 8.49
CA LEU A 605 35.47 29.99 9.39
C LEU A 605 35.10 28.60 9.92
N LEU A 606 34.82 28.48 11.21
CA LEU A 606 34.34 27.25 11.80
C LEU A 606 33.00 26.84 11.13
N ARG A 607 32.89 25.59 10.67
CA ARG A 607 31.73 25.06 9.98
C ARG A 607 31.03 23.95 10.76
N ASP A 608 31.73 22.89 11.11
CA ASP A 608 31.20 21.75 11.85
C ASP A 608 32.09 21.44 13.05
N ALA A 609 31.76 22.06 14.18
CA ALA A 609 32.47 21.91 15.44
C ALA A 609 32.38 20.48 16.02
N LEU A 610 31.40 19.69 15.60
CA LEU A 610 31.14 18.35 16.13
C LEU A 610 32.11 17.30 15.59
N LEU A 611 32.83 17.60 14.49
CA LEU A 611 33.85 16.69 13.95
C LEU A 611 34.99 16.41 14.95
N PHE A 612 35.25 17.35 15.86
CA PHE A 612 36.19 17.19 16.96
C PHE A 612 35.49 17.61 18.26
N PRO A 613 34.68 16.75 18.87
CA PRO A 613 34.01 17.10 20.11
C PRO A 613 35.02 17.38 21.22
N GLN A 614 34.76 18.46 21.99
CA GLN A 614 35.54 18.72 23.21
C GLN A 614 35.25 17.58 24.18
N LYS A 615 36.28 16.91 24.68
CA LYS A 615 36.09 16.04 25.84
C LYS A 615 35.76 16.93 27.04
N GLU A 616 34.63 16.72 27.68
CA GLU A 616 34.30 17.27 28.97
C GLU A 616 35.32 16.93 30.02
#